data_c2d94d2898164f2b0fccce780fe19142
#
_entry.id   c2d94d2898164f2b0fccce780fe19142
#
_cell.length_a   1.000
_cell.length_b   1.000
_cell.length_c   1.000
_cell.angle_alpha   90.00
_cell.angle_beta   90.00
_cell.angle_gamma   90.00
#
_symmetry.space_group_name_H-M   'P 1'
#
loop_
_entity.id
_entity.type
_entity.pdbx_description
1 polymer ?
#
loop_
_entity_poly.entity_id
_entity_poly.type
_entity_poly.pdbx_seq_one_letter_code
_entity_poly.pdbx_strand_id
1 'polypeptide(L)'
;RLIQKRVVYYFKNLTVRGITFQGYYVSDPNGRFTKGEKGLVKIADQKVNGKAFGGYYYAGDRGRLDGKTYVRYIKQRKLHGMALKSGYYYFNGVGKMCFGTHFHKLNITVNGKKFNGSYYFGSGNGRLTQKAGCITYRSRKYYIDKNGKMATNCWKSGYYLKSDGTIAKTMKTPDGQYVDWQGRKSTKSEYKLSAFKAEMEHFASAYGGNWSIYIKDLKTGNIVNVNDQAMYPASTIKAFVMASTYDQIRQGKMQYSSSVRNLLWDMITVSDNESYN
;
A
#
# COMPACT_ATOMS: atom_id res chain seq x y z
N ARG A 1 9.14 -29.00 -40.52
CA ARG A 1 8.24 -28.92 -39.35
C ARG A 1 7.56 -27.56 -39.38
N LEU A 2 6.28 -27.50 -39.80
CA LEU A 2 5.44 -26.32 -39.67
C LEU A 2 5.31 -26.03 -38.15
N ILE A 3 5.87 -24.91 -37.71
CA ILE A 3 5.68 -24.45 -36.33
C ILE A 3 4.22 -24.01 -36.26
N GLN A 4 3.40 -24.86 -35.66
CA GLN A 4 1.98 -24.60 -35.44
C GLN A 4 1.82 -23.54 -34.37
N LYS A 5 1.61 -22.28 -34.77
CA LYS A 5 1.37 -21.16 -33.84
C LYS A 5 -0.14 -20.88 -33.83
N ARG A 6 -0.68 -20.67 -32.60
CA ARG A 6 -2.02 -20.09 -32.46
C ARG A 6 -1.99 -18.66 -32.98
N VAL A 7 -2.91 -18.36 -33.91
CA VAL A 7 -3.04 -17.03 -34.53
C VAL A 7 -4.32 -16.38 -34.06
N VAL A 8 -4.27 -15.09 -33.78
CA VAL A 8 -5.46 -14.29 -33.50
C VAL A 8 -5.95 -13.66 -34.79
N TYR A 9 -7.26 -13.73 -35.02
CA TYR A 9 -7.93 -13.05 -36.14
C TYR A 9 -9.09 -12.20 -35.61
N TYR A 10 -9.37 -11.14 -36.33
CA TYR A 10 -10.53 -10.30 -36.11
C TYR A 10 -11.53 -10.49 -37.27
N PHE A 11 -12.75 -10.93 -36.92
CA PHE A 11 -13.84 -11.03 -37.87
C PHE A 11 -14.82 -9.87 -37.64
N LYS A 12 -15.06 -9.06 -38.66
CA LYS A 12 -15.97 -7.91 -38.58
C LYS A 12 -17.44 -8.36 -38.53
N ASN A 13 -17.82 -9.29 -39.35
CA ASN A 13 -19.12 -9.96 -39.39
C ASN A 13 -19.08 -11.04 -40.48
N LEU A 14 -18.50 -12.19 -40.17
CA LEU A 14 -18.35 -13.29 -41.12
C LEU A 14 -19.30 -14.44 -40.80
N THR A 15 -20.21 -14.79 -41.71
CA THR A 15 -21.07 -15.96 -41.55
C THR A 15 -20.56 -17.11 -42.41
N VAL A 16 -20.26 -18.24 -41.80
CA VAL A 16 -19.83 -19.47 -42.47
C VAL A 16 -20.68 -20.62 -41.94
N ARG A 17 -21.38 -21.30 -42.85
CA ARG A 17 -22.27 -22.45 -42.52
C ARG A 17 -23.23 -22.13 -41.36
N GLY A 18 -23.90 -20.98 -41.43
CA GLY A 18 -24.87 -20.54 -40.40
C GLY A 18 -24.25 -20.03 -39.11
N ILE A 19 -22.93 -19.96 -38.99
CA ILE A 19 -22.23 -19.47 -37.81
C ILE A 19 -21.66 -18.08 -38.09
N THR A 20 -22.06 -17.07 -37.31
CA THR A 20 -21.53 -15.69 -37.44
C THR A 20 -20.35 -15.48 -36.49
N PHE A 21 -19.23 -15.06 -37.05
CA PHE A 21 -18.02 -14.69 -36.35
C PHE A 21 -17.92 -13.15 -36.28
N GLN A 22 -17.82 -12.62 -35.06
CA GLN A 22 -17.65 -11.19 -34.81
C GLN A 22 -16.71 -10.98 -33.60
N GLY A 23 -15.66 -10.21 -33.80
CA GLY A 23 -14.64 -9.94 -32.78
C GLY A 23 -13.36 -10.72 -32.99
N TYR A 24 -12.57 -10.84 -31.92
CA TYR A 24 -11.29 -11.54 -31.93
C TYR A 24 -11.46 -13.02 -31.62
N TYR A 25 -10.78 -13.85 -32.38
CA TYR A 25 -10.77 -15.31 -32.22
C TYR A 25 -9.32 -15.81 -32.27
N VAL A 26 -9.02 -16.82 -31.47
CA VAL A 26 -7.76 -17.55 -31.52
C VAL A 26 -7.99 -18.91 -32.18
N SER A 27 -7.15 -19.26 -33.14
CA SER A 27 -7.16 -20.57 -33.78
C SER A 27 -6.71 -21.68 -32.83
N ASP A 28 -7.05 -22.93 -33.15
CA ASP A 28 -6.34 -24.08 -32.62
C ASP A 28 -4.86 -24.07 -33.10
N PRO A 29 -4.00 -24.97 -32.61
CA PRO A 29 -2.63 -25.07 -33.08
C PRO A 29 -2.48 -25.33 -34.59
N ASN A 30 -3.51 -25.88 -35.23
CA ASN A 30 -3.54 -26.17 -36.65
C ASN A 30 -4.13 -25.03 -37.53
N GLY A 31 -4.38 -23.86 -36.92
CA GLY A 31 -4.94 -22.70 -37.60
C GLY A 31 -6.46 -22.74 -37.83
N ARG A 32 -7.20 -23.66 -37.19
CA ARG A 32 -8.64 -23.81 -37.40
C ARG A 32 -9.44 -23.03 -36.36
N PHE A 33 -10.51 -22.35 -36.79
CA PHE A 33 -11.44 -21.61 -35.91
C PHE A 33 -12.71 -22.41 -35.61
N THR A 34 -13.09 -23.37 -36.43
CA THR A 34 -14.32 -24.15 -36.30
C THR A 34 -14.34 -25.11 -35.12
N LYS A 35 -13.14 -25.49 -34.64
CA LYS A 35 -12.91 -26.29 -33.43
C LYS A 35 -12.02 -25.56 -32.42
N GLY A 36 -12.09 -24.21 -32.39
CA GLY A 36 -11.26 -23.39 -31.52
C GLY A 36 -11.29 -23.87 -30.07
N GLU A 37 -10.12 -23.87 -29.42
CA GLU A 37 -9.98 -24.31 -28.04
C GLU A 37 -10.83 -23.44 -27.10
N LYS A 38 -11.69 -24.08 -26.32
CA LYS A 38 -12.37 -23.45 -25.22
C LYS A 38 -11.50 -23.56 -23.97
N GLY A 39 -11.24 -22.46 -23.29
CA GLY A 39 -10.51 -22.44 -22.04
C GLY A 39 -9.29 -21.51 -22.05
N LEU A 40 -8.37 -21.76 -21.13
CA LEU A 40 -7.16 -20.94 -21.01
C LEU A 40 -6.13 -21.36 -22.05
N VAL A 41 -5.71 -20.42 -22.89
CA VAL A 41 -4.75 -20.59 -23.97
C VAL A 41 -3.59 -19.61 -23.84
N LYS A 42 -2.39 -20.01 -24.29
CA LYS A 42 -1.25 -19.11 -24.44
C LYS A 42 -1.20 -18.63 -25.89
N ILE A 43 -1.16 -17.32 -26.08
CA ILE A 43 -1.02 -16.66 -27.39
C ILE A 43 0.39 -16.08 -27.46
N ALA A 44 1.10 -16.33 -28.54
CA ALA A 44 2.38 -15.69 -28.82
C ALA A 44 2.20 -14.20 -29.15
N ASP A 45 3.25 -13.43 -28.97
CA ASP A 45 3.21 -12.00 -29.23
C ASP A 45 2.91 -11.74 -30.71
N GLN A 46 1.83 -11.00 -30.96
CA GLN A 46 1.35 -10.62 -32.30
C GLN A 46 0.50 -9.36 -32.22
N LYS A 47 0.35 -8.66 -33.35
CA LYS A 47 -0.47 -7.46 -33.47
C LYS A 47 -1.57 -7.70 -34.53
N VAL A 48 -2.82 -7.45 -34.16
CA VAL A 48 -3.99 -7.62 -35.04
C VAL A 48 -4.88 -6.39 -34.94
N ASN A 49 -5.14 -5.72 -36.07
CA ASN A 49 -5.90 -4.46 -36.13
C ASN A 49 -5.41 -3.42 -35.10
N GLY A 50 -4.11 -3.17 -35.05
CA GLY A 50 -3.51 -2.22 -34.11
C GLY A 50 -3.42 -2.69 -32.65
N LYS A 51 -4.05 -3.81 -32.28
CA LYS A 51 -4.10 -4.34 -30.92
C LYS A 51 -3.03 -5.42 -30.71
N ALA A 52 -2.24 -5.27 -29.66
CA ALA A 52 -1.22 -6.25 -29.27
C ALA A 52 -1.84 -7.41 -28.49
N PHE A 53 -1.46 -8.62 -28.86
CA PHE A 53 -1.79 -9.86 -28.14
C PHE A 53 -0.48 -10.52 -27.72
N GLY A 54 -0.52 -11.20 -26.57
CA GLY A 54 0.62 -11.93 -26.00
C GLY A 54 0.30 -12.33 -24.57
N GLY A 55 0.63 -13.57 -24.19
CA GLY A 55 0.37 -14.09 -22.87
C GLY A 55 -0.82 -15.05 -22.80
N TYR A 56 -1.51 -15.10 -21.66
CA TYR A 56 -2.58 -16.07 -21.40
C TYR A 56 -3.95 -15.43 -21.53
N TYR A 57 -4.84 -16.10 -22.27
CA TYR A 57 -6.20 -15.64 -22.57
C TYR A 57 -7.20 -16.75 -22.28
N TYR A 58 -8.41 -16.37 -21.91
CA TYR A 58 -9.51 -17.30 -21.89
C TYR A 58 -10.30 -17.21 -23.20
N ALA A 59 -10.29 -18.29 -23.94
CA ALA A 59 -11.07 -18.43 -25.17
C ALA A 59 -12.41 -19.12 -24.83
N GLY A 60 -13.49 -18.54 -25.30
CA GLY A 60 -14.82 -19.13 -25.30
C GLY A 60 -15.02 -20.11 -26.43
N ASP A 61 -16.29 -20.32 -26.78
CA ASP A 61 -16.64 -21.23 -27.86
C ASP A 61 -15.96 -20.83 -29.19
N ARG A 62 -15.44 -21.82 -29.90
CA ARG A 62 -14.71 -21.65 -31.17
C ARG A 62 -13.50 -20.74 -31.10
N GLY A 63 -12.89 -20.61 -29.93
CA GLY A 63 -11.72 -19.75 -29.74
C GLY A 63 -12.03 -18.27 -29.63
N ARG A 64 -13.27 -17.84 -29.43
CA ARG A 64 -13.63 -16.42 -29.26
C ARG A 64 -12.97 -15.85 -28.04
N LEU A 65 -12.17 -14.78 -28.23
CA LEU A 65 -11.63 -14.00 -27.12
C LEU A 65 -12.74 -13.08 -26.62
N ASP A 66 -13.07 -13.24 -25.34
CA ASP A 66 -14.15 -12.45 -24.73
C ASP A 66 -13.68 -11.00 -24.55
N GLY A 67 -14.42 -10.06 -25.14
CA GLY A 67 -14.16 -8.62 -25.04
C GLY A 67 -14.60 -8.00 -23.73
N LYS A 68 -15.05 -8.77 -22.74
CA LYS A 68 -15.53 -8.27 -21.45
C LYS A 68 -14.51 -8.54 -20.34
N THR A 69 -14.45 -7.62 -19.41
CA THR A 69 -13.71 -7.81 -18.16
C THR A 69 -14.47 -8.78 -17.27
N TYR A 70 -13.84 -9.84 -16.80
CA TYR A 70 -14.51 -10.82 -15.95
C TYR A 70 -13.56 -11.62 -15.05
N VAL A 71 -14.12 -12.25 -14.03
CA VAL A 71 -13.45 -13.20 -13.15
C VAL A 71 -13.86 -14.62 -13.53
N ARG A 72 -12.91 -15.54 -13.56
CA ARG A 72 -13.18 -16.97 -13.76
C ARG A 72 -12.55 -17.83 -12.67
N TYR A 73 -13.25 -18.89 -12.29
CA TYR A 73 -12.67 -19.93 -11.47
C TYR A 73 -11.89 -20.90 -12.35
N ILE A 74 -10.62 -21.10 -12.04
CA ILE A 74 -9.73 -22.04 -12.73
C ILE A 74 -9.40 -23.16 -11.74
N LYS A 75 -9.62 -24.40 -12.14
CA LYS A 75 -9.14 -25.59 -11.42
C LYS A 75 -7.63 -25.68 -11.56
N GLN A 76 -6.97 -26.25 -10.56
CA GLN A 76 -5.52 -26.47 -10.59
C GLN A 76 -5.06 -27.13 -11.88
N ARG A 77 -4.10 -26.53 -12.54
CA ARG A 77 -3.53 -27.05 -13.79
C ARG A 77 -2.13 -26.49 -14.07
N LYS A 78 -1.35 -27.21 -14.86
CA LYS A 78 -0.11 -26.71 -15.46
C LYS A 78 -0.39 -26.38 -16.92
N LEU A 79 0.02 -25.18 -17.36
CA LEU A 79 -0.17 -24.71 -18.73
C LEU A 79 1.10 -24.01 -19.22
N HIS A 80 1.75 -24.57 -20.24
CA HIS A 80 2.99 -24.01 -20.83
C HIS A 80 4.05 -23.61 -19.77
N GLY A 81 4.31 -24.50 -18.80
CA GLY A 81 5.28 -24.27 -17.73
C GLY A 81 4.74 -23.52 -16.51
N MET A 82 3.60 -22.84 -16.62
CA MET A 82 2.99 -22.12 -15.50
C MET A 82 2.06 -23.04 -14.69
N ALA A 83 2.31 -23.15 -13.39
CA ALA A 83 1.43 -23.85 -12.46
C ALA A 83 0.37 -22.90 -11.89
N LEU A 84 -0.90 -23.17 -12.15
CA LEU A 84 -2.04 -22.46 -11.60
C LEU A 84 -2.66 -23.27 -10.47
N LYS A 85 -2.85 -22.65 -9.31
CA LYS A 85 -3.63 -23.22 -8.20
C LYS A 85 -5.11 -22.98 -8.43
N SER A 86 -5.98 -23.83 -7.88
CA SER A 86 -7.41 -23.60 -7.92
C SER A 86 -7.79 -22.23 -7.32
N GLY A 87 -8.67 -21.49 -7.96
CA GLY A 87 -9.16 -20.20 -7.49
C GLY A 87 -9.71 -19.29 -8.57
N TYR A 88 -10.13 -18.11 -8.15
CA TYR A 88 -10.61 -17.06 -9.05
C TYR A 88 -9.47 -16.23 -9.60
N TYR A 89 -9.52 -15.97 -10.90
CA TYR A 89 -8.53 -15.16 -11.62
C TYR A 89 -9.24 -14.05 -12.38
N TYR A 90 -8.57 -12.90 -12.49
CA TYR A 90 -9.08 -11.74 -13.20
C TYR A 90 -8.57 -11.70 -14.64
N PHE A 91 -9.48 -11.37 -15.56
CA PHE A 91 -9.23 -11.20 -16.98
C PHE A 91 -9.69 -9.81 -17.42
N ASN A 92 -8.90 -9.15 -18.24
CA ASN A 92 -9.24 -7.82 -18.74
C ASN A 92 -10.29 -7.85 -19.86
N GLY A 93 -10.66 -6.66 -20.37
CA GLY A 93 -11.66 -6.46 -21.41
C GLY A 93 -11.38 -7.10 -22.76
N VAL A 94 -10.26 -7.84 -22.91
CA VAL A 94 -9.94 -8.64 -24.11
C VAL A 94 -9.73 -10.11 -23.76
N GLY A 95 -10.11 -10.52 -22.55
CA GLY A 95 -9.95 -11.90 -22.10
C GLY A 95 -8.51 -12.27 -21.72
N LYS A 96 -7.59 -11.30 -21.60
CA LYS A 96 -6.21 -11.54 -21.15
C LYS A 96 -6.17 -11.69 -19.65
N MET A 97 -5.55 -12.76 -19.17
CA MET A 97 -5.31 -13.00 -17.76
C MET A 97 -4.36 -11.93 -17.20
N CYS A 98 -4.77 -11.25 -16.14
CA CYS A 98 -3.96 -10.22 -15.49
C CYS A 98 -3.13 -10.84 -14.37
N PHE A 99 -1.82 -10.73 -14.51
CA PHE A 99 -0.85 -11.14 -13.50
C PHE A 99 -0.50 -9.98 -12.57
N GLY A 100 0.18 -10.31 -11.48
CA GLY A 100 0.63 -9.33 -10.51
C GLY A 100 -0.42 -9.03 -9.45
N THR A 101 -0.23 -7.91 -8.79
CA THR A 101 -1.00 -7.50 -7.61
C THR A 101 -1.90 -6.33 -7.96
N HIS A 102 -3.21 -6.54 -7.93
CA HIS A 102 -4.19 -5.52 -8.32
C HIS A 102 -5.46 -5.59 -7.48
N PHE A 103 -6.07 -4.41 -7.23
CA PHE A 103 -7.48 -4.29 -6.87
C PHE A 103 -8.32 -4.13 -8.12
N HIS A 104 -9.43 -4.88 -8.19
CA HIS A 104 -10.42 -4.73 -9.24
C HIS A 104 -11.81 -4.52 -8.64
N LYS A 105 -12.47 -3.43 -9.07
CA LYS A 105 -13.88 -3.18 -8.73
C LYS A 105 -14.75 -4.08 -9.60
N LEU A 106 -15.56 -4.91 -8.96
CA LEU A 106 -16.38 -5.92 -9.61
C LEU A 106 -17.86 -5.74 -9.23
N ASN A 107 -18.75 -6.05 -10.18
CA ASN A 107 -20.18 -6.21 -9.95
C ASN A 107 -20.66 -7.31 -10.87
N ILE A 108 -20.35 -8.57 -10.52
CA ILE A 108 -20.61 -9.76 -11.34
C ILE A 108 -20.93 -10.96 -10.46
N THR A 109 -21.59 -11.95 -11.05
CA THR A 109 -21.80 -13.26 -10.43
C THR A 109 -21.04 -14.33 -11.23
N VAL A 110 -20.26 -15.16 -10.56
CA VAL A 110 -19.46 -16.23 -11.16
C VAL A 110 -19.70 -17.53 -10.39
N ASN A 111 -20.20 -18.56 -11.04
CA ASN A 111 -20.51 -19.86 -10.42
C ASN A 111 -21.33 -19.71 -9.12
N GLY A 112 -22.40 -18.89 -9.16
CA GLY A 112 -23.24 -18.59 -8.01
C GLY A 112 -22.65 -17.64 -6.97
N LYS A 113 -21.35 -17.31 -7.04
CA LYS A 113 -20.71 -16.37 -6.14
C LYS A 113 -20.84 -14.94 -6.67
N LYS A 114 -21.48 -14.06 -5.89
CA LYS A 114 -21.62 -12.63 -6.18
C LYS A 114 -20.35 -11.89 -5.78
N PHE A 115 -19.78 -11.13 -6.70
CA PHE A 115 -18.71 -10.17 -6.49
C PHE A 115 -19.29 -8.77 -6.60
N ASN A 116 -19.28 -8.01 -5.50
CA ASN A 116 -19.75 -6.64 -5.45
C ASN A 116 -18.80 -5.80 -4.58
N GLY A 117 -18.01 -4.94 -5.19
CA GLY A 117 -16.99 -4.11 -4.54
C GLY A 117 -15.59 -4.32 -5.10
N SER A 118 -14.58 -3.87 -4.38
CA SER A 118 -13.17 -4.01 -4.76
C SER A 118 -12.58 -5.30 -4.18
N TYR A 119 -11.92 -6.08 -5.02
CA TYR A 119 -11.33 -7.36 -4.66
C TYR A 119 -9.84 -7.37 -4.98
N TYR A 120 -9.05 -8.01 -4.10
CA TYR A 120 -7.60 -8.07 -4.20
C TYR A 120 -7.11 -9.36 -4.84
N PHE A 121 -6.47 -9.21 -6.00
CA PHE A 121 -5.82 -10.29 -6.72
C PHE A 121 -4.31 -10.15 -6.51
N GLY A 122 -3.77 -10.82 -5.49
CA GLY A 122 -2.44 -10.52 -4.95
C GLY A 122 -1.45 -11.65 -4.92
N SER A 123 -1.84 -12.88 -5.26
CA SER A 123 -0.84 -13.93 -5.46
C SER A 123 -0.24 -13.81 -6.87
N GLY A 124 1.07 -13.93 -7.02
CA GLY A 124 1.85 -13.60 -8.22
C GLY A 124 1.30 -14.00 -9.59
N ASN A 125 0.31 -14.88 -9.62
CA ASN A 125 -0.37 -15.33 -10.84
C ASN A 125 -1.73 -14.63 -11.06
N GLY A 126 -2.02 -13.51 -10.39
CA GLY A 126 -3.31 -12.81 -10.54
C GLY A 126 -4.49 -13.55 -9.92
N ARG A 127 -4.26 -14.43 -8.94
CA ARG A 127 -5.30 -15.15 -8.21
C ARG A 127 -5.89 -14.29 -7.11
N LEU A 128 -7.21 -14.37 -6.91
CA LEU A 128 -7.90 -13.75 -5.78
C LEU A 128 -7.32 -14.24 -4.45
N THR A 129 -6.93 -13.29 -3.60
CA THR A 129 -6.43 -13.61 -2.26
C THR A 129 -7.61 -13.81 -1.32
N GLN A 130 -7.84 -15.05 -0.89
CA GLN A 130 -8.96 -15.43 -0.01
C GLN A 130 -8.44 -15.73 1.41
N LYS A 131 -7.71 -14.77 1.99
CA LYS A 131 -7.21 -14.79 3.37
C LYS A 131 -7.41 -13.41 3.97
N ALA A 132 -8.18 -13.32 5.05
CA ALA A 132 -8.40 -12.05 5.74
C ALA A 132 -7.10 -11.50 6.32
N GLY A 133 -6.92 -10.19 6.26
CA GLY A 133 -5.79 -9.51 6.87
C GLY A 133 -5.44 -8.18 6.23
N CYS A 134 -4.45 -7.53 6.83
CA CYS A 134 -3.86 -6.32 6.27
C CYS A 134 -2.93 -6.66 5.10
N ILE A 135 -3.00 -5.86 4.06
CA ILE A 135 -2.13 -5.95 2.89
C ILE A 135 -1.54 -4.57 2.57
N THR A 136 -0.36 -4.57 1.96
CA THR A 136 0.24 -3.35 1.42
C THR A 136 0.11 -3.38 -0.11
N TYR A 137 -0.45 -2.31 -0.67
CA TYR A 137 -0.57 -2.12 -2.10
C TYR A 137 -0.24 -0.67 -2.46
N ARG A 138 0.71 -0.44 -3.38
CA ARG A 138 1.20 0.90 -3.76
C ARG A 138 1.52 1.78 -2.53
N SER A 139 2.33 1.23 -1.62
CA SER A 139 2.78 1.89 -0.37
C SER A 139 1.67 2.28 0.61
N ARG A 140 0.43 1.84 0.40
CA ARG A 140 -0.70 2.07 1.31
C ARG A 140 -1.19 0.76 1.92
N LYS A 141 -1.65 0.82 3.16
CA LYS A 141 -2.22 -0.35 3.86
C LYS A 141 -3.73 -0.40 3.68
N TYR A 142 -4.22 -1.60 3.41
CA TYR A 142 -5.63 -1.95 3.24
C TYR A 142 -5.95 -3.18 4.06
N TYR A 143 -7.24 -3.44 4.30
CA TYR A 143 -7.70 -4.69 4.88
C TYR A 143 -8.61 -5.41 3.89
N ILE A 144 -8.38 -6.71 3.69
CA ILE A 144 -9.26 -7.58 2.91
C ILE A 144 -9.91 -8.63 3.81
N ASP A 145 -11.13 -9.00 3.50
CA ASP A 145 -11.85 -10.07 4.19
C ASP A 145 -11.44 -11.47 3.70
N LYS A 146 -12.01 -12.51 4.29
CA LYS A 146 -11.78 -13.91 3.88
C LYS A 146 -12.18 -14.22 2.44
N ASN A 147 -12.96 -13.36 1.78
CA ASN A 147 -13.35 -13.47 0.39
C ASN A 147 -12.45 -12.68 -0.55
N GLY A 148 -11.46 -11.96 -0.02
CA GLY A 148 -10.58 -11.07 -0.78
C GLY A 148 -11.19 -9.71 -1.08
N LYS A 149 -12.35 -9.38 -0.48
CA LYS A 149 -13.00 -8.08 -0.65
C LYS A 149 -12.36 -7.04 0.26
N MET A 150 -12.08 -5.86 -0.30
CA MET A 150 -11.58 -4.70 0.44
C MET A 150 -12.62 -4.20 1.43
N ALA A 151 -12.23 -4.04 2.68
CA ALA A 151 -13.04 -3.41 3.72
C ALA A 151 -13.00 -1.89 3.59
N THR A 152 -14.15 -1.24 3.78
CA THR A 152 -14.31 0.22 3.72
C THR A 152 -15.29 0.69 4.79
N ASN A 153 -15.12 1.92 5.30
CA ASN A 153 -15.99 2.56 6.27
C ASN A 153 -16.29 1.68 7.50
N CYS A 154 -15.29 1.00 8.01
CA CYS A 154 -15.46 0.10 9.16
C CYS A 154 -14.16 -0.13 9.93
N TRP A 155 -14.31 -0.61 11.16
CA TRP A 155 -13.19 -1.08 11.98
C TRP A 155 -12.81 -2.52 11.63
N LYS A 156 -11.52 -2.78 11.45
CA LYS A 156 -10.94 -4.13 11.30
C LYS A 156 -9.59 -4.19 11.99
N SER A 157 -9.40 -5.20 12.83
CA SER A 157 -8.13 -5.44 13.56
C SER A 157 -7.57 -4.19 14.25
N GLY A 158 -8.44 -3.37 14.86
CA GLY A 158 -8.05 -2.14 15.58
C GLY A 158 -7.81 -0.92 14.68
N TYR A 159 -8.01 -1.03 13.37
CA TYR A 159 -7.87 0.08 12.41
C TYR A 159 -9.21 0.47 11.81
N TYR A 160 -9.43 1.76 11.61
CA TYR A 160 -10.56 2.25 10.83
C TYR A 160 -10.18 2.37 9.36
N LEU A 161 -10.98 1.75 8.48
CA LEU A 161 -10.81 1.80 7.03
C LEU A 161 -11.72 2.90 6.47
N LYS A 162 -11.13 3.86 5.73
CA LYS A 162 -11.87 4.94 5.07
C LYS A 162 -12.69 4.41 3.88
N SER A 163 -13.46 5.28 3.24
CA SER A 163 -14.25 4.95 2.05
C SER A 163 -13.40 4.45 0.87
N ASP A 164 -12.14 4.89 0.77
CA ASP A 164 -11.17 4.44 -0.23
C ASP A 164 -10.46 3.12 0.17
N GLY A 165 -10.79 2.56 1.33
CA GLY A 165 -10.22 1.34 1.90
C GLY A 165 -8.87 1.52 2.58
N THR A 166 -8.29 2.71 2.59
CA THR A 166 -7.04 2.98 3.29
C THR A 166 -7.27 3.13 4.80
N ILE A 167 -6.24 2.81 5.59
CA ILE A 167 -6.27 3.01 7.04
C ILE A 167 -6.34 4.51 7.33
N ALA A 168 -7.30 4.90 8.16
CA ALA A 168 -7.41 6.26 8.68
C ALA A 168 -6.24 6.58 9.61
N LYS A 169 -5.80 7.83 9.63
CA LYS A 169 -4.77 8.33 10.53
C LYS A 169 -5.15 9.71 11.03
N THR A 170 -4.86 9.99 12.30
CA THR A 170 -5.04 11.30 12.94
C THR A 170 -6.38 11.95 12.56
N MET A 171 -7.50 11.25 12.84
CA MET A 171 -8.83 11.77 12.52
C MET A 171 -9.88 11.28 13.52
N LYS A 172 -11.00 11.99 13.57
CA LYS A 172 -12.23 11.51 14.19
C LYS A 172 -13.04 10.75 13.13
N THR A 173 -13.43 9.52 13.44
CA THR A 173 -14.20 8.67 12.53
C THR A 173 -15.68 9.07 12.51
N PRO A 174 -16.45 8.69 11.47
CA PRO A 174 -17.89 9.00 11.40
C PRO A 174 -18.72 8.48 12.55
N ASP A 175 -18.28 7.38 13.20
CA ASP A 175 -18.90 6.81 14.40
C ASP A 175 -18.42 7.47 15.71
N GLY A 176 -17.70 8.61 15.62
CA GLY A 176 -17.29 9.43 16.74
C GLY A 176 -16.04 8.99 17.48
N GLN A 177 -15.39 7.92 17.06
CA GLN A 177 -14.13 7.44 17.65
C GLN A 177 -12.94 8.26 17.14
N TYR A 178 -11.80 8.15 17.85
CA TYR A 178 -10.57 8.81 17.45
C TYR A 178 -9.53 7.80 16.98
N VAL A 179 -8.73 8.21 16.01
CA VAL A 179 -7.62 7.43 15.44
C VAL A 179 -6.34 8.22 15.57
N ASP A 180 -5.29 7.60 16.08
CA ASP A 180 -3.95 8.19 16.22
C ASP A 180 -3.19 8.26 14.88
N TRP A 181 -1.97 8.75 14.91
CA TRP A 181 -1.09 8.86 13.74
C TRP A 181 -0.66 7.48 13.18
N GLN A 182 -0.72 6.43 13.97
CA GLN A 182 -0.44 5.05 13.51
C GLN A 182 -1.67 4.38 12.88
N GLY A 183 -2.85 4.99 13.02
CA GLY A 183 -4.12 4.48 12.53
C GLY A 183 -4.86 3.60 13.52
N ARG A 184 -4.47 3.58 14.80
CA ARG A 184 -5.09 2.78 15.85
C ARG A 184 -6.20 3.58 16.55
N LYS A 185 -7.18 2.87 17.10
CA LYS A 185 -8.17 3.48 17.97
C LYS A 185 -7.48 4.14 19.16
N SER A 186 -7.83 5.39 19.45
CA SER A 186 -7.21 6.19 20.51
C SER A 186 -8.25 6.95 21.33
N THR A 187 -7.81 7.48 22.47
CA THR A 187 -8.58 8.45 23.24
C THR A 187 -8.56 9.83 22.57
N LYS A 188 -9.44 10.72 23.00
CA LYS A 188 -9.44 12.13 22.53
C LYS A 188 -8.11 12.83 22.87
N SER A 189 -7.51 12.51 24.00
CA SER A 189 -6.23 13.09 24.44
C SER A 189 -5.07 12.62 23.54
N GLU A 190 -4.96 11.33 23.32
CA GLU A 190 -3.94 10.75 22.42
C GLU A 190 -4.11 11.24 20.97
N TYR A 191 -5.34 11.40 20.50
CA TYR A 191 -5.62 12.00 19.20
C TYR A 191 -5.09 13.44 19.08
N LYS A 192 -5.35 14.30 20.12
CA LYS A 192 -4.83 15.68 20.13
C LYS A 192 -3.31 15.71 20.11
N LEU A 193 -2.66 14.82 20.87
CA LEU A 193 -1.21 14.71 20.89
C LEU A 193 -0.67 14.26 19.54
N SER A 194 -1.34 13.31 18.87
CA SER A 194 -0.99 12.84 17.52
C SER A 194 -1.15 13.94 16.48
N ALA A 195 -2.19 14.76 16.56
CA ALA A 195 -2.41 15.90 15.69
C ALA A 195 -1.30 16.94 15.86
N PHE A 196 -0.96 17.27 17.10
CA PHE A 196 0.12 18.20 17.41
C PHE A 196 1.48 17.70 16.92
N LYS A 197 1.76 16.40 17.06
CA LYS A 197 2.98 15.81 16.49
C LYS A 197 3.05 15.99 14.97
N ALA A 198 1.94 15.74 14.27
CA ALA A 198 1.88 15.91 12.81
C ALA A 198 2.10 17.38 12.38
N GLU A 199 1.60 18.35 13.17
CA GLU A 199 1.87 19.77 12.95
C GLU A 199 3.35 20.10 13.11
N MET A 200 4.02 19.55 14.13
CA MET A 200 5.47 19.74 14.34
C MET A 200 6.31 19.09 13.22
N GLU A 201 5.93 17.93 12.73
CA GLU A 201 6.57 17.27 11.58
C GLU A 201 6.41 18.12 10.30
N HIS A 202 5.23 18.67 10.08
CA HIS A 202 4.98 19.59 8.95
C HIS A 202 5.78 20.88 9.07
N PHE A 203 5.81 21.48 10.27
CA PHE A 203 6.62 22.67 10.55
C PHE A 203 8.10 22.41 10.22
N ALA A 204 8.68 21.35 10.78
CA ALA A 204 10.07 20.98 10.54
C ALA A 204 10.38 20.81 9.05
N SER A 205 9.47 20.14 8.30
CA SER A 205 9.67 19.93 6.86
C SER A 205 9.54 21.21 6.03
N ALA A 206 8.71 22.17 6.46
CA ALA A 206 8.49 23.42 5.73
C ALA A 206 9.69 24.39 5.80
N TYR A 207 10.46 24.35 6.89
CA TYR A 207 11.59 25.26 7.08
C TYR A 207 12.93 24.67 6.64
N GLY A 208 12.95 23.43 6.20
CA GLY A 208 14.19 22.74 5.80
C GLY A 208 15.19 22.55 6.96
N GLY A 209 16.39 22.01 6.64
CA GLY A 209 17.41 21.73 7.66
C GLY A 209 17.12 20.45 8.48
N ASN A 210 17.91 20.24 9.52
CA ASN A 210 17.79 19.12 10.44
C ASN A 210 17.09 19.56 11.72
N TRP A 211 15.97 18.93 12.04
CA TRP A 211 15.19 19.21 13.24
C TRP A 211 15.11 17.96 14.11
N SER A 212 15.29 18.14 15.41
CA SER A 212 14.92 17.19 16.46
C SER A 212 14.09 17.96 17.47
N ILE A 213 12.83 17.55 17.67
CA ILE A 213 11.86 18.28 18.52
C ILE A 213 11.41 17.35 19.64
N TYR A 214 11.64 17.74 20.88
CA TYR A 214 11.15 17.05 22.06
C TYR A 214 10.30 18.02 22.89
N ILE A 215 9.04 17.68 23.11
CA ILE A 215 8.10 18.46 23.91
C ILE A 215 7.49 17.55 24.96
N LYS A 216 7.55 17.94 26.22
CA LYS A 216 6.94 17.24 27.34
C LYS A 216 5.96 18.14 28.08
N ASP A 217 4.71 17.71 28.20
CA ASP A 217 3.74 18.32 29.11
C ASP A 217 4.05 17.84 30.52
N LEU A 218 4.52 18.75 31.37
CA LEU A 218 4.93 18.43 32.75
C LEU A 218 3.75 18.03 33.64
N LYS A 219 2.51 18.47 33.32
CA LYS A 219 1.31 18.14 34.07
C LYS A 219 0.81 16.73 33.78
N THR A 220 0.83 16.32 32.53
CA THR A 220 0.29 15.02 32.12
C THR A 220 1.37 13.96 31.87
N GLY A 221 2.63 14.37 31.78
CA GLY A 221 3.75 13.50 31.37
C GLY A 221 3.78 13.13 29.91
N ASN A 222 2.84 13.63 29.11
CA ASN A 222 2.77 13.34 27.67
C ASN A 222 3.98 13.91 26.92
N ILE A 223 4.48 13.14 25.96
CA ILE A 223 5.66 13.48 25.17
C ILE A 223 5.32 13.49 23.68
N VAL A 224 5.76 14.54 22.98
CA VAL A 224 5.88 14.57 21.53
C VAL A 224 7.36 14.55 21.17
N ASN A 225 7.75 13.62 20.34
CA ASN A 225 9.11 13.47 19.85
C ASN A 225 9.09 13.35 18.33
N VAL A 226 9.79 14.25 17.64
CA VAL A 226 9.93 14.31 16.19
C VAL A 226 11.40 14.19 15.86
N ASN A 227 11.75 13.19 15.04
CA ASN A 227 13.10 12.94 14.57
C ASN A 227 14.13 12.88 15.69
N ASP A 228 13.94 11.91 16.61
CA ASP A 228 14.80 11.69 17.78
C ASP A 228 16.18 11.18 17.34
N GLN A 229 17.09 12.13 17.17
CA GLN A 229 18.47 11.85 16.78
C GLN A 229 19.43 12.79 17.53
N ALA A 230 20.67 12.33 17.70
CA ALA A 230 21.73 13.15 18.26
C ALA A 230 22.01 14.36 17.35
N MET A 231 22.06 15.54 17.95
CA MET A 231 22.37 16.79 17.28
C MET A 231 23.46 17.53 18.03
N TYR A 232 24.22 18.36 17.31
CA TYR A 232 25.20 19.24 17.92
C TYR A 232 24.51 20.25 18.82
N PRO A 233 24.83 20.29 20.14
CA PRO A 233 24.06 21.04 21.11
C PRO A 233 24.34 22.55 21.10
N ALA A 234 25.39 22.98 20.44
CA ALA A 234 25.90 24.37 20.50
C ALA A 234 25.92 24.89 21.97
N SER A 235 25.58 26.13 22.18
CA SER A 235 25.58 26.73 23.53
C SER A 235 24.53 26.16 24.50
N THR A 236 23.61 25.32 24.05
CA THR A 236 22.67 24.68 24.98
C THR A 236 23.37 23.73 25.96
N ILE A 237 24.55 23.22 25.64
CA ILE A 237 25.37 22.39 26.54
C ILE A 237 25.74 23.15 27.82
N LYS A 238 25.86 24.49 27.77
CA LYS A 238 26.22 25.33 28.92
C LYS A 238 25.22 25.21 30.07
N ALA A 239 23.94 25.01 29.79
CA ALA A 239 22.95 24.76 30.81
C ALA A 239 23.23 23.46 31.60
N PHE A 240 23.71 22.41 30.92
CA PHE A 240 24.08 21.14 31.56
C PHE A 240 25.37 21.29 32.37
N VAL A 241 26.36 22.06 31.86
CA VAL A 241 27.59 22.37 32.63
C VAL A 241 27.23 23.12 33.89
N MET A 242 26.37 24.15 33.82
CA MET A 242 25.91 24.89 35.01
C MET A 242 25.21 23.95 36.02
N ALA A 243 24.31 23.10 35.54
CA ALA A 243 23.61 22.13 36.41
C ALA A 243 24.58 21.14 37.10
N SER A 244 25.60 20.66 36.33
CA SER A 244 26.62 19.75 36.86
C SER A 244 27.51 20.48 37.88
N THR A 245 27.88 21.73 37.64
CA THR A 245 28.67 22.55 38.56
C THR A 245 27.95 22.75 39.90
N TYR A 246 26.67 23.14 39.88
CA TYR A 246 25.84 23.23 41.10
C TYR A 246 25.71 21.92 41.83
N ASP A 247 25.57 20.78 41.09
CA ASP A 247 25.52 19.48 41.73
C ASP A 247 26.84 19.11 42.42
N GLN A 248 27.98 19.40 41.84
CA GLN A 248 29.31 19.24 42.46
C GLN A 248 29.46 20.12 43.72
N ILE A 249 28.96 21.36 43.68
CA ILE A 249 28.95 22.25 44.85
C ILE A 249 28.07 21.65 45.96
N ARG A 250 26.86 21.20 45.61
CA ARG A 250 25.93 20.58 46.55
C ARG A 250 26.50 19.31 47.20
N GLN A 251 27.31 18.57 46.49
CA GLN A 251 28.00 17.37 46.97
C GLN A 251 29.27 17.69 47.77
N GLY A 252 29.62 18.94 47.92
CA GLY A 252 30.87 19.36 48.62
C GLY A 252 32.16 19.06 47.87
N LYS A 253 32.06 18.68 46.57
CA LYS A 253 33.20 18.38 45.73
C LYS A 253 33.84 19.64 45.06
N MET A 254 33.09 20.72 45.04
CA MET A 254 33.54 22.03 44.50
C MET A 254 33.09 23.15 45.42
N GLN A 255 33.96 24.12 45.67
CA GLN A 255 33.60 25.29 46.47
C GLN A 255 32.95 26.36 45.57
N TYR A 256 31.83 26.93 46.04
CA TYR A 256 31.18 28.06 45.35
C TYR A 256 31.92 29.36 45.65
N SER A 257 33.04 29.58 44.95
CA SER A 257 33.84 30.79 45.07
C SER A 257 33.30 31.92 44.17
N SER A 258 33.78 33.17 44.43
CA SER A 258 33.47 34.31 43.53
C SER A 258 33.91 34.08 42.09
N SER A 259 35.02 33.38 41.87
CA SER A 259 35.48 33.00 40.53
C SER A 259 34.49 32.07 39.83
N VAL A 260 34.09 30.96 40.51
CA VAL A 260 33.11 30.02 39.93
C VAL A 260 31.78 30.72 39.64
N ARG A 261 31.30 31.58 40.54
CA ARG A 261 30.09 32.36 40.30
C ARG A 261 30.18 33.24 39.05
N ASN A 262 31.28 33.97 38.89
CA ASN A 262 31.47 34.86 37.74
C ASN A 262 31.57 34.08 36.43
N LEU A 263 32.29 32.95 36.37
CA LEU A 263 32.33 32.06 35.24
C LEU A 263 30.95 31.55 34.87
N LEU A 264 30.17 31.06 35.83
CA LEU A 264 28.80 30.63 35.58
C LEU A 264 27.92 31.77 35.06
N TRP A 265 28.06 32.96 35.58
CA TRP A 265 27.33 34.15 35.16
C TRP A 265 27.62 34.48 33.71
N ASP A 266 28.90 34.63 33.33
CA ASP A 266 29.33 34.99 31.98
C ASP A 266 28.98 33.90 30.98
N MET A 267 29.18 32.64 31.32
CA MET A 267 28.78 31.49 30.51
C MET A 267 27.29 31.52 30.14
N ILE A 268 26.39 31.85 31.07
CA ILE A 268 24.95 31.79 30.85
C ILE A 268 24.37 33.09 30.31
N THR A 269 24.84 34.26 30.77
CA THR A 269 24.25 35.56 30.40
C THR A 269 24.72 36.07 29.05
N VAL A 270 26.01 35.90 28.73
CA VAL A 270 26.59 36.34 27.45
C VAL A 270 27.07 35.18 26.59
N SER A 271 26.80 33.98 27.01
CA SER A 271 27.23 32.76 26.29
C SER A 271 28.74 32.67 26.05
N ASP A 272 29.52 33.14 27.02
CA ASP A 272 30.98 33.13 26.92
C ASP A 272 31.53 31.71 26.82
N ASN A 273 32.44 31.48 25.84
CA ASN A 273 33.02 30.15 25.58
C ASN A 273 34.25 29.87 26.46
N GLU A 274 34.97 30.88 26.87
CA GLU A 274 36.12 30.70 27.77
C GLU A 274 35.64 30.30 29.18
N SER A 275 34.54 30.90 29.62
CA SER A 275 33.89 30.53 30.90
C SER A 275 33.22 29.13 30.88
N TYR A 276 33.07 28.54 29.72
CA TYR A 276 32.52 27.17 29.57
C TYR A 276 33.62 26.11 29.79
N ASN A 277 34.87 26.36 29.36
CA ASN A 277 36.00 25.46 29.43
C ASN A 277 36.67 25.51 30.82
#